data_f2910c0950089fef9e7e905cfdbc6cd2
#
_entry.id   f2910c0950089fef9e7e905cfdbc6cd2
#
_cell.length_a   1.000
_cell.length_b   1.000
_cell.length_c   1.000
_cell.angle_alpha   90.00
_cell.angle_beta   90.00
_cell.angle_gamma   90.00
#
_symmetry.space_group_name_H-M   'P 1'
#
loop_
_entity.id
_entity.type
_entity.pdbx_description
1 polymer ?
#
loop_
_entity_poly.entity_id
_entity_poly.type
_entity_poly.pdbx_seq_one_letter_code
_entity_poly.pdbx_strand_id
1 'polypeptide(L)'
;MEKPDEYFEVNLTATNELIDIAKRNNVKKFIFSSTAAVYGSPDSMDPCKEDGPKAPISPYGDSKYQAEAKVTAFINTPGNHGTSLRFFNVVGTAAPELLDNSVENLVPIVLGKLNAGKAPEIFGTDYPTTDGTCIRDYVDVRDIARAHLAAADATQPLPPALNIGTGRGASVREIIQLVLEATNKTNTQVIESPRRAGDPAFLCADINLAKTSMGYTSKYSLEDSVKSLF
;
A
#
# COMPACT_ATOMS: atom_id res chain seq x y z
N MET A 1 11.99 10.23 8.89
CA MET A 1 11.53 9.08 9.70
C MET A 1 12.24 9.17 11.03
N GLU A 2 11.54 9.67 12.04
CA GLU A 2 12.18 10.13 13.28
C GLU A 2 12.42 9.03 14.32
N LYS A 3 11.87 7.80 14.13
CA LYS A 3 11.96 6.74 15.16
C LYS A 3 11.99 5.34 14.53
N PRO A 4 13.14 4.90 13.97
CA PRO A 4 13.27 3.56 13.38
C PRO A 4 12.87 2.44 14.34
N ASP A 5 13.28 2.53 15.61
CA ASP A 5 13.05 1.50 16.63
C ASP A 5 11.57 1.23 16.88
N GLU A 6 10.70 2.27 16.82
CA GLU A 6 9.25 2.09 16.96
C GLU A 6 8.65 1.22 15.85
N TYR A 7 9.16 1.34 14.60
CA TYR A 7 8.72 0.47 13.52
C TYR A 7 9.07 -1.00 13.76
N PHE A 8 10.26 -1.28 14.27
CA PHE A 8 10.66 -2.65 14.59
C PHE A 8 9.90 -3.19 15.80
N GLU A 9 9.67 -2.38 16.82
CA GLU A 9 8.87 -2.79 17.97
C GLU A 9 7.44 -3.15 17.57
N VAL A 10 6.74 -2.24 16.87
CA VAL A 10 5.33 -2.42 16.49
C VAL A 10 5.15 -3.43 15.36
N ASN A 11 5.98 -3.40 14.32
CA ASN A 11 5.77 -4.23 13.15
C ASN A 11 6.40 -5.62 13.26
N LEU A 12 7.58 -5.74 13.87
CA LEU A 12 8.29 -7.02 13.96
C LEU A 12 8.08 -7.69 15.31
N THR A 13 8.40 -7.02 16.42
CA THR A 13 8.32 -7.63 17.76
C THR A 13 6.89 -7.98 18.10
N ALA A 14 5.95 -7.05 17.98
CA ALA A 14 4.54 -7.31 18.27
C ALA A 14 3.93 -8.37 17.35
N THR A 15 4.30 -8.42 16.06
CA THR A 15 3.87 -9.50 15.15
C THR A 15 4.39 -10.86 15.61
N ASN A 16 5.65 -10.96 16.05
CA ASN A 16 6.21 -12.19 16.57
C ASN A 16 5.48 -12.64 17.84
N GLU A 17 5.19 -11.73 18.76
CA GLU A 17 4.40 -12.02 19.97
C GLU A 17 2.98 -12.51 19.62
N LEU A 18 2.30 -11.86 18.66
CA LEU A 18 0.99 -12.31 18.18
C LEU A 18 1.04 -13.72 17.57
N ILE A 19 2.09 -14.04 16.82
CA ILE A 19 2.29 -15.39 16.27
C ILE A 19 2.47 -16.42 17.40
N ASP A 20 3.21 -16.08 18.45
CA ASP A 20 3.41 -16.97 19.59
C ASP A 20 2.11 -17.15 20.42
N ILE A 21 1.31 -16.09 20.54
CA ILE A 21 -0.04 -16.18 21.12
C ILE A 21 -0.94 -17.05 20.26
N ALA A 22 -0.91 -16.87 18.93
CA ALA A 22 -1.68 -17.69 17.98
C ALA A 22 -1.34 -19.19 18.12
N LYS A 23 -0.05 -19.53 18.20
CA LYS A 23 0.41 -20.92 18.44
C LYS A 23 -0.13 -21.49 19.75
N ARG A 24 0.00 -20.74 20.86
CA ARG A 24 -0.46 -21.19 22.20
C ARG A 24 -1.97 -21.41 22.25
N ASN A 25 -2.75 -20.66 21.45
CA ASN A 25 -4.20 -20.77 21.38
C ASN A 25 -4.70 -21.62 20.21
N ASN A 26 -3.82 -22.40 19.55
CA ASN A 26 -4.16 -23.24 18.40
C ASN A 26 -4.84 -22.50 17.24
N VAL A 27 -4.59 -21.21 17.09
CA VAL A 27 -5.01 -20.44 15.90
C VAL A 27 -4.25 -20.99 14.69
N LYS A 28 -4.97 -21.37 13.65
CA LYS A 28 -4.41 -22.04 12.46
C LYS A 28 -4.25 -21.11 11.27
N LYS A 29 -4.92 -19.97 11.25
CA LYS A 29 -4.86 -19.03 10.13
C LYS A 29 -4.35 -17.66 10.59
N PHE A 30 -3.33 -17.16 9.90
CA PHE A 30 -2.74 -15.84 10.17
C PHE A 30 -2.63 -15.04 8.87
N ILE A 31 -3.31 -13.89 8.82
CA ILE A 31 -3.27 -12.97 7.69
C ILE A 31 -2.57 -11.70 8.16
N PHE A 32 -1.52 -11.32 7.46
CA PHE A 32 -0.67 -10.20 7.83
C PHE A 32 -0.82 -9.03 6.86
N SER A 33 -1.13 -7.86 7.39
CA SER A 33 -1.12 -6.60 6.63
C SER A 33 0.32 -6.17 6.38
N SER A 34 0.84 -6.46 5.19
CA SER A 34 2.15 -6.03 4.73
C SER A 34 2.06 -4.84 3.76
N THR A 35 3.11 -4.52 3.06
CA THR A 35 3.26 -3.29 2.28
C THR A 35 4.09 -3.49 1.02
N ALA A 36 3.82 -2.70 -0.03
CA ALA A 36 4.69 -2.59 -1.21
C ALA A 36 6.08 -1.99 -0.89
N ALA A 37 6.24 -1.33 0.26
CA ALA A 37 7.54 -0.80 0.68
C ALA A 37 8.65 -1.87 0.85
N VAL A 38 8.27 -3.16 0.90
CA VAL A 38 9.24 -4.28 0.90
C VAL A 38 10.03 -4.38 -0.41
N TYR A 39 9.47 -3.87 -1.53
CA TYR A 39 10.15 -3.86 -2.83
C TYR A 39 11.21 -2.76 -2.95
N GLY A 40 11.13 -1.74 -2.11
CA GLY A 40 12.05 -0.60 -2.15
C GLY A 40 11.86 0.25 -3.41
N SER A 41 12.96 0.50 -4.11
CA SER A 41 13.00 1.26 -5.37
C SER A 41 13.40 0.35 -6.53
N PRO A 42 12.44 -0.34 -7.19
CA PRO A 42 12.75 -1.15 -8.36
C PRO A 42 13.37 -0.32 -9.50
N ASP A 43 14.37 -0.88 -10.16
CA ASP A 43 15.00 -0.24 -11.33
C ASP A 43 14.17 -0.38 -12.60
N SER A 44 13.18 -1.29 -12.60
CA SER A 44 12.29 -1.57 -13.73
C SER A 44 10.98 -0.79 -13.63
N MET A 45 10.41 -0.46 -14.78
CA MET A 45 9.04 0.05 -14.92
C MET A 45 8.01 -1.09 -15.04
N ASP A 46 8.40 -2.33 -14.76
CA ASP A 46 7.49 -3.46 -14.74
C ASP A 46 6.71 -3.55 -13.42
N PRO A 47 5.49 -4.09 -13.42
CA PRO A 47 4.75 -4.37 -12.19
C PRO A 47 5.51 -5.33 -11.26
N CYS A 48 5.53 -5.01 -9.97
CA CYS A 48 6.16 -5.83 -8.94
C CYS A 48 5.46 -7.18 -8.79
N LYS A 49 6.22 -8.26 -8.92
CA LYS A 49 5.75 -9.63 -8.64
C LYS A 49 6.15 -10.05 -7.24
N GLU A 50 5.38 -10.95 -6.65
CA GLU A 50 5.61 -11.41 -5.27
C GLU A 50 6.94 -12.16 -5.10
N ASP A 51 7.43 -12.82 -6.14
CA ASP A 51 8.74 -13.50 -6.17
C ASP A 51 9.90 -12.58 -6.59
N GLY A 52 9.61 -11.37 -7.08
CA GLY A 52 10.61 -10.36 -7.48
C GLY A 52 11.52 -9.91 -6.33
N PRO A 53 12.54 -9.12 -6.60
CA PRO A 53 13.48 -8.61 -5.60
C PRO A 53 12.78 -7.84 -4.47
N LYS A 54 13.25 -7.98 -3.24
CA LYS A 54 12.86 -7.20 -2.06
C LYS A 54 14.10 -6.49 -1.54
N ALA A 55 14.06 -5.17 -1.54
CA ALA A 55 15.15 -4.31 -1.11
C ALA A 55 14.59 -3.07 -0.39
N PRO A 56 13.95 -3.25 0.78
CA PRO A 56 13.34 -2.14 1.49
C PRO A 56 14.36 -1.04 1.80
N ILE A 57 13.99 0.21 1.52
CA ILE A 57 14.86 1.38 1.69
C ILE A 57 14.46 2.24 2.91
N SER A 58 13.48 1.78 3.68
CA SER A 58 12.99 2.47 4.87
C SER A 58 12.90 1.50 6.05
N PRO A 59 13.07 1.99 7.30
CA PRO A 59 12.85 1.18 8.50
C PRO A 59 11.45 0.56 8.56
N TYR A 60 10.43 1.27 8.06
CA TYR A 60 9.08 0.74 7.92
C TYR A 60 9.03 -0.48 6.97
N GLY A 61 9.55 -0.34 5.75
CA GLY A 61 9.59 -1.42 4.78
C GLY A 61 10.37 -2.63 5.27
N ASP A 62 11.54 -2.39 5.90
CA ASP A 62 12.39 -3.44 6.45
C ASP A 62 11.73 -4.17 7.62
N SER A 63 11.14 -3.45 8.57
CA SER A 63 10.41 -4.07 9.69
C SER A 63 9.24 -4.95 9.23
N LYS A 64 8.49 -4.51 8.21
CA LYS A 64 7.42 -5.31 7.59
C LYS A 64 7.98 -6.53 6.85
N TYR A 65 9.08 -6.38 6.11
CA TYR A 65 9.71 -7.49 5.41
C TYR A 65 10.21 -8.57 6.37
N GLN A 66 10.84 -8.19 7.47
CA GLN A 66 11.27 -9.13 8.51
C GLN A 66 10.08 -9.80 9.20
N ALA A 67 8.97 -9.08 9.42
CA ALA A 67 7.74 -9.66 9.94
C ALA A 67 7.12 -10.68 8.97
N GLU A 68 7.15 -10.45 7.65
CA GLU A 68 6.71 -11.45 6.66
C GLU A 68 7.47 -12.78 6.79
N ALA A 69 8.76 -12.74 7.11
CA ALA A 69 9.54 -13.96 7.33
C ALA A 69 9.03 -14.76 8.55
N LYS A 70 8.58 -14.08 9.63
CA LYS A 70 7.96 -14.73 10.79
C LYS A 70 6.60 -15.33 10.46
N VAL A 71 5.79 -14.61 9.70
CA VAL A 71 4.50 -15.10 9.20
C VAL A 71 4.70 -16.32 8.30
N THR A 72 5.65 -16.26 7.37
CA THR A 72 6.00 -17.39 6.48
C THR A 72 6.42 -18.62 7.28
N ALA A 73 7.23 -18.45 8.32
CA ALA A 73 7.60 -19.55 9.20
C ALA A 73 6.39 -20.16 9.94
N PHE A 74 5.41 -19.34 10.35
CA PHE A 74 4.18 -19.81 10.96
C PHE A 74 3.32 -20.61 9.98
N ILE A 75 3.08 -20.11 8.78
CA ILE A 75 2.23 -20.77 7.79
C ILE A 75 2.84 -22.07 7.22
N ASN A 76 4.17 -22.18 7.23
CA ASN A 76 4.89 -23.40 6.83
C ASN A 76 4.83 -24.51 7.89
N THR A 77 4.27 -24.24 9.08
CA THR A 77 4.04 -25.29 10.08
C THR A 77 2.85 -26.15 9.66
N PRO A 78 2.93 -27.49 9.68
CA PRO A 78 1.83 -28.35 9.28
C PRO A 78 0.51 -28.03 9.97
N GLY A 79 -0.56 -27.89 9.18
CA GLY A 79 -1.90 -27.53 9.65
C GLY A 79 -2.14 -26.03 9.86
N ASN A 80 -1.13 -25.20 9.68
CA ASN A 80 -1.31 -23.74 9.67
C ASN A 80 -1.50 -23.22 8.24
N HIS A 81 -2.14 -22.06 8.11
CA HIS A 81 -2.44 -21.37 6.85
C HIS A 81 -2.28 -19.87 7.02
N GLY A 82 -2.24 -19.14 5.92
CA GLY A 82 -2.23 -17.68 5.93
C GLY A 82 -1.49 -17.09 4.75
N THR A 83 -1.30 -15.77 4.79
CA THR A 83 -0.59 -15.01 3.76
C THR A 83 -0.24 -13.62 4.28
N SER A 84 0.77 -13.00 3.70
CA SER A 84 1.04 -11.58 3.87
C SER A 84 0.44 -10.80 2.69
N LEU A 85 -0.45 -9.85 2.96
CA LEU A 85 -1.07 -9.00 1.96
C LEU A 85 -0.26 -7.72 1.81
N ARG A 86 0.45 -7.57 0.70
CA ARG A 86 1.30 -6.39 0.40
C ARG A 86 0.45 -5.31 -0.25
N PHE A 87 0.00 -4.35 0.55
CA PHE A 87 -0.77 -3.22 0.03
C PHE A 87 0.13 -2.24 -0.72
N PHE A 88 -0.40 -1.73 -1.83
CA PHE A 88 0.15 -0.57 -2.50
C PHE A 88 -0.43 0.71 -1.89
N ASN A 89 -0.51 1.82 -2.61
CA ASN A 89 -0.92 3.08 -2.02
C ASN A 89 -2.43 3.07 -1.70
N VAL A 90 -2.77 3.18 -0.42
CA VAL A 90 -4.17 3.14 0.02
C VAL A 90 -4.84 4.49 -0.20
N VAL A 91 -6.08 4.47 -0.69
CA VAL A 91 -6.90 5.67 -0.93
C VAL A 91 -8.37 5.36 -0.63
N GLY A 92 -9.18 6.41 -0.48
CA GLY A 92 -10.61 6.29 -0.25
C GLY A 92 -11.00 6.03 1.20
N THR A 93 -12.30 6.02 1.43
CA THR A 93 -12.91 5.68 2.73
C THR A 93 -14.20 4.91 2.54
N ALA A 94 -14.58 4.12 3.54
CA ALA A 94 -15.88 3.45 3.59
C ALA A 94 -16.96 4.32 4.25
N ALA A 95 -16.55 5.29 5.09
CA ALA A 95 -17.45 6.19 5.79
C ALA A 95 -16.67 7.44 6.24
N PRO A 96 -17.34 8.60 6.42
CA PRO A 96 -16.65 9.85 6.79
C PRO A 96 -15.82 9.75 8.07
N GLU A 97 -16.29 9.01 9.06
CA GLU A 97 -15.60 8.80 10.35
C GLU A 97 -14.33 7.93 10.24
N LEU A 98 -14.14 7.24 9.11
CA LEU A 98 -12.98 6.40 8.82
C LEU A 98 -11.97 7.08 7.89
N LEU A 99 -12.09 8.40 7.72
CA LEU A 99 -11.21 9.17 6.85
C LEU A 99 -9.76 9.08 7.34
N ASP A 100 -8.83 8.83 6.43
CA ASP A 100 -7.40 8.91 6.73
C ASP A 100 -7.00 10.39 6.91
N ASN A 101 -6.60 10.74 8.12
CA ASN A 101 -6.09 12.06 8.47
C ASN A 101 -4.56 12.07 8.65
N SER A 102 -3.86 11.04 8.18
CA SER A 102 -2.41 10.96 8.27
C SER A 102 -1.73 12.05 7.42
N VAL A 103 -0.53 12.40 7.82
CA VAL A 103 0.31 13.35 7.06
C VAL A 103 1.35 12.64 6.18
N GLU A 104 1.17 11.33 5.95
CA GLU A 104 2.13 10.50 5.24
C GLU A 104 1.65 10.09 3.84
N ASN A 105 0.33 9.97 3.64
CA ASN A 105 -0.26 9.62 2.36
C ASN A 105 -0.55 10.85 1.49
N LEU A 106 -0.39 10.69 0.16
CA LEU A 106 -0.51 11.81 -0.79
C LEU A 106 -1.86 12.53 -0.69
N VAL A 107 -2.96 11.78 -0.73
CA VAL A 107 -4.31 12.39 -0.79
C VAL A 107 -4.64 13.16 0.49
N PRO A 108 -4.46 12.64 1.71
CA PRO A 108 -4.60 13.41 2.95
C PRO A 108 -3.73 14.67 2.99
N ILE A 109 -2.47 14.59 2.52
CA ILE A 109 -1.56 15.76 2.45
C ILE A 109 -2.13 16.84 1.51
N VAL A 110 -2.59 16.44 0.32
CA VAL A 110 -3.18 17.38 -0.65
C VAL A 110 -4.43 18.03 -0.07
N LEU A 111 -5.34 17.25 0.51
CA LEU A 111 -6.56 17.76 1.15
C LEU A 111 -6.24 18.72 2.30
N GLY A 112 -5.29 18.35 3.17
CA GLY A 112 -4.84 19.20 4.27
C GLY A 112 -4.29 20.54 3.78
N LYS A 113 -3.47 20.54 2.71
CA LYS A 113 -2.98 21.79 2.07
C LYS A 113 -4.13 22.63 1.51
N LEU A 114 -5.05 22.02 0.76
CA LEU A 114 -6.19 22.71 0.17
C LEU A 114 -7.12 23.32 1.22
N ASN A 115 -7.35 22.62 2.34
CA ASN A 115 -8.15 23.12 3.45
C ASN A 115 -7.47 24.29 4.19
N ALA A 116 -6.13 24.28 4.23
CA ALA A 116 -5.33 25.36 4.78
C ALA A 116 -5.12 26.54 3.79
N GLY A 117 -5.75 26.52 2.61
CA GLY A 117 -5.57 27.55 1.56
C GLY A 117 -4.18 27.54 0.94
N LYS A 118 -3.45 26.42 1.04
CA LYS A 118 -2.09 26.23 0.51
C LYS A 118 -2.10 25.40 -0.77
N ALA A 119 -1.13 25.66 -1.64
CA ALA A 119 -0.93 24.92 -2.87
C ALA A 119 -0.47 23.48 -2.58
N PRO A 120 -0.99 22.47 -3.28
CA PRO A 120 -0.41 21.14 -3.33
C PRO A 120 0.98 21.16 -3.97
N GLU A 121 1.77 20.10 -3.73
CA GLU A 121 3.16 20.05 -4.17
C GLU A 121 3.48 18.70 -4.78
N ILE A 122 4.15 18.71 -5.94
CA ILE A 122 4.68 17.55 -6.65
C ILE A 122 6.18 17.52 -6.42
N PHE A 123 6.70 16.37 -5.96
CA PHE A 123 8.13 16.16 -5.74
C PHE A 123 8.74 15.36 -6.90
N GLY A 124 9.49 16.06 -7.74
CA GLY A 124 10.10 15.53 -8.96
C GLY A 124 9.14 15.52 -10.16
N THR A 125 9.59 16.19 -11.23
CA THR A 125 8.87 16.29 -12.51
C THR A 125 9.74 15.86 -13.68
N ASP A 126 10.84 15.15 -13.38
CA ASP A 126 11.86 14.69 -14.30
C ASP A 126 12.08 13.18 -14.27
N TYR A 127 11.11 12.41 -13.71
CA TYR A 127 11.14 10.95 -13.77
C TYR A 127 10.91 10.45 -15.20
N PRO A 128 11.43 9.26 -15.58
CA PRO A 128 11.24 8.67 -16.92
C PRO A 128 9.80 8.11 -17.08
N THR A 129 8.80 8.91 -16.79
CA THR A 129 7.37 8.60 -16.87
C THR A 129 6.70 9.55 -17.87
N THR A 130 5.46 9.28 -18.25
CA THR A 130 4.76 10.03 -19.31
C THR A 130 4.64 11.53 -19.00
N ASP A 131 4.39 11.88 -17.72
CA ASP A 131 4.20 13.27 -17.28
C ASP A 131 5.35 13.79 -16.39
N GLY A 132 6.41 13.00 -16.25
CA GLY A 132 7.59 13.33 -15.45
C GLY A 132 7.42 13.10 -13.96
N THR A 133 6.23 12.73 -13.46
CA THR A 133 6.00 12.47 -12.03
C THR A 133 5.98 10.99 -11.73
N CYS A 134 6.25 10.60 -10.47
CA CYS A 134 6.27 9.18 -10.13
C CYS A 134 4.88 8.54 -10.24
N ILE A 135 4.88 7.25 -10.60
CA ILE A 135 3.68 6.43 -10.77
C ILE A 135 3.54 5.48 -9.59
N ARG A 136 2.33 5.40 -9.03
CA ARG A 136 1.95 4.50 -7.93
C ARG A 136 0.66 3.78 -8.25
N ASP A 137 0.49 2.59 -7.69
CA ASP A 137 -0.77 1.86 -7.72
C ASP A 137 -1.61 2.27 -6.50
N TYR A 138 -2.74 2.92 -6.76
CA TYR A 138 -3.65 3.38 -5.71
C TYR A 138 -4.84 2.42 -5.60
N VAL A 139 -4.97 1.80 -4.45
CA VAL A 139 -6.00 0.79 -4.15
C VAL A 139 -6.97 1.32 -3.10
N ASP A 140 -8.25 1.11 -3.33
CA ASP A 140 -9.31 1.53 -2.40
C ASP A 140 -9.23 0.73 -1.08
N VAL A 141 -9.38 1.41 0.05
CA VAL A 141 -9.38 0.76 1.37
C VAL A 141 -10.45 -0.32 1.51
N ARG A 142 -11.61 -0.16 0.82
CA ARG A 142 -12.68 -1.17 0.78
C ARG A 142 -12.26 -2.42 0.02
N ASP A 143 -11.43 -2.30 -1.01
CA ASP A 143 -10.85 -3.44 -1.72
C ASP A 143 -9.80 -4.16 -0.86
N ILE A 144 -9.03 -3.43 -0.05
CA ILE A 144 -8.14 -4.03 0.94
C ILE A 144 -8.93 -4.85 1.98
N ALA A 145 -10.02 -4.30 2.50
CA ALA A 145 -10.89 -5.04 3.42
C ALA A 145 -11.46 -6.31 2.77
N ARG A 146 -11.88 -6.23 1.50
CA ARG A 146 -12.35 -7.40 0.73
C ARG A 146 -11.23 -8.43 0.51
N ALA A 147 -10.00 -8.00 0.29
CA ALA A 147 -8.85 -8.91 0.17
C ALA A 147 -8.59 -9.66 1.48
N HIS A 148 -8.72 -9.01 2.63
CA HIS A 148 -8.62 -9.66 3.93
C HIS A 148 -9.72 -10.72 4.11
N LEU A 149 -10.97 -10.40 3.78
CA LEU A 149 -12.08 -11.35 3.86
C LEU A 149 -11.84 -12.54 2.91
N ALA A 150 -11.43 -12.29 1.66
CA ALA A 150 -11.13 -13.35 0.71
C ALA A 150 -10.01 -14.27 1.21
N ALA A 151 -8.95 -13.70 1.82
CA ALA A 151 -7.88 -14.49 2.42
C ALA A 151 -8.35 -15.28 3.67
N ALA A 152 -9.25 -14.68 4.48
CA ALA A 152 -9.83 -15.33 5.64
C ALA A 152 -10.72 -16.51 5.25
N ASP A 153 -11.51 -16.36 4.19
CA ASP A 153 -12.46 -17.37 3.70
C ASP A 153 -11.79 -18.45 2.81
N ALA A 154 -10.54 -18.23 2.38
CA ALA A 154 -9.84 -19.19 1.54
C ALA A 154 -9.75 -20.57 2.21
N THR A 155 -10.24 -21.59 1.51
CA THR A 155 -10.22 -23.00 1.96
C THR A 155 -8.99 -23.75 1.51
N GLN A 156 -8.29 -23.24 0.50
CA GLN A 156 -7.02 -23.78 0.02
C GLN A 156 -5.85 -22.97 0.56
N PRO A 157 -4.65 -23.57 0.71
CA PRO A 157 -3.46 -22.82 1.08
C PRO A 157 -3.20 -21.65 0.11
N LEU A 158 -2.96 -20.47 0.66
CA LEU A 158 -2.56 -19.30 -0.11
C LEU A 158 -1.04 -19.21 -0.24
N PRO A 159 -0.53 -18.57 -1.29
CA PRO A 159 0.89 -18.18 -1.36
C PRO A 159 1.33 -17.40 -0.13
N PRO A 160 2.62 -17.46 0.27
CA PRO A 160 3.13 -16.77 1.45
C PRO A 160 2.94 -15.26 1.45
N ALA A 161 2.90 -14.66 0.26
CA ALA A 161 2.60 -13.25 0.06
C ALA A 161 1.76 -13.04 -1.19
N LEU A 162 0.90 -12.00 -1.16
CA LEU A 162 0.05 -11.59 -2.27
C LEU A 162 0.06 -10.06 -2.39
N ASN A 163 0.22 -9.57 -3.61
CA ASN A 163 0.10 -8.15 -3.90
C ASN A 163 -1.36 -7.71 -3.95
N ILE A 164 -1.69 -6.65 -3.23
CA ILE A 164 -3.02 -6.06 -3.18
C ILE A 164 -2.93 -4.61 -3.70
N GLY A 165 -3.27 -4.48 -4.95
CA GLY A 165 -3.31 -3.25 -5.73
C GLY A 165 -4.42 -3.33 -6.77
N THR A 166 -4.39 -2.43 -7.72
CA THR A 166 -5.31 -2.43 -8.89
C THR A 166 -4.65 -3.04 -10.13
N GLY A 167 -3.32 -3.16 -10.12
CA GLY A 167 -2.52 -3.47 -11.32
C GLY A 167 -2.44 -2.30 -12.31
N ARG A 168 -2.88 -1.10 -11.92
CA ARG A 168 -2.87 0.11 -12.73
C ARG A 168 -2.15 1.23 -11.99
N GLY A 169 -1.15 1.81 -12.65
CA GLY A 169 -0.44 2.96 -12.12
C GLY A 169 -1.16 4.25 -12.43
N ALA A 170 -1.18 5.18 -11.48
CA ALA A 170 -1.54 6.57 -11.69
C ALA A 170 -0.40 7.49 -11.26
N SER A 171 -0.19 8.58 -11.98
CA SER A 171 0.87 9.54 -11.64
C SER A 171 0.46 10.42 -10.46
N VAL A 172 1.46 10.98 -9.77
CA VAL A 172 1.18 11.95 -8.68
C VAL A 172 0.41 13.16 -9.22
N ARG A 173 0.71 13.60 -10.43
CA ARG A 173 0.00 14.72 -11.09
C ARG A 173 -1.46 14.37 -11.33
N GLU A 174 -1.74 13.18 -11.84
CA GLU A 174 -3.10 12.68 -12.06
C GLU A 174 -3.91 12.63 -10.75
N ILE A 175 -3.34 12.12 -9.67
CA ILE A 175 -4.01 12.09 -8.35
C ILE A 175 -4.33 13.50 -7.86
N ILE A 176 -3.38 14.43 -7.94
CA ILE A 176 -3.60 15.82 -7.50
C ILE A 176 -4.72 16.43 -8.34
N GLN A 177 -4.72 16.24 -9.66
CA GLN A 177 -5.76 16.74 -10.53
C GLN A 177 -7.15 16.22 -10.16
N LEU A 178 -7.29 14.90 -9.91
CA LEU A 178 -8.55 14.30 -9.47
C LEU A 178 -9.04 14.90 -8.14
N VAL A 179 -8.14 15.16 -7.19
CA VAL A 179 -8.50 15.80 -5.92
C VAL A 179 -8.93 17.25 -6.13
N LEU A 180 -8.26 18.01 -7.00
CA LEU A 180 -8.64 19.38 -7.34
C LEU A 180 -10.01 19.42 -8.01
N GLU A 181 -10.32 18.49 -8.91
CA GLU A 181 -11.62 18.38 -9.56
C GLU A 181 -12.72 18.04 -8.54
N ALA A 182 -12.49 17.04 -7.69
CA ALA A 182 -13.45 16.61 -6.67
C ALA A 182 -13.75 17.70 -5.63
N THR A 183 -12.77 18.60 -5.37
CA THR A 183 -12.93 19.74 -4.45
C THR A 183 -13.41 21.04 -5.13
N ASN A 184 -13.66 21.03 -6.44
CA ASN A 184 -13.95 22.23 -7.24
C ASN A 184 -12.87 23.34 -7.14
N LYS A 185 -11.60 22.93 -6.95
CA LYS A 185 -10.44 23.83 -6.81
C LYS A 185 -9.48 23.74 -8.00
N THR A 186 -9.99 23.50 -9.21
CA THR A 186 -9.20 23.28 -10.43
C THR A 186 -8.26 24.41 -10.81
N ASN A 187 -8.53 25.62 -10.35
CA ASN A 187 -7.65 26.80 -10.57
C ASN A 187 -6.52 26.93 -9.55
N THR A 188 -6.36 25.96 -8.62
CA THR A 188 -5.28 26.01 -7.64
C THR A 188 -3.95 25.70 -8.31
N GLN A 189 -2.97 26.61 -8.13
CA GLN A 189 -1.61 26.34 -8.59
C GLN A 189 -1.01 25.16 -7.86
N VAL A 190 -0.31 24.27 -8.58
CA VAL A 190 0.46 23.18 -8.02
C VAL A 190 1.93 23.57 -8.04
N ILE A 191 2.64 23.38 -6.93
CA ILE A 191 4.07 23.70 -6.80
C ILE A 191 4.86 22.46 -7.25
N GLU A 192 5.89 22.71 -8.08
CA GLU A 192 6.85 21.68 -8.48
C GLU A 192 8.12 21.83 -7.65
N SER A 193 8.57 20.75 -7.03
CA SER A 193 9.74 20.71 -6.15
C SER A 193 10.70 19.60 -6.57
N PRO A 194 11.98 19.63 -6.17
CA PRO A 194 12.93 18.57 -6.44
C PRO A 194 12.47 17.20 -5.96
N ARG A 195 12.99 16.13 -6.54
CA ARG A 195 12.69 14.76 -6.12
C ARG A 195 12.96 14.54 -4.65
N ARG A 196 12.13 13.73 -4.00
CA ARG A 196 12.45 13.16 -2.69
C ARG A 196 13.47 12.05 -2.85
N ALA A 197 14.46 12.00 -1.96
CA ALA A 197 15.43 10.92 -1.96
C ALA A 197 14.75 9.57 -1.71
N GLY A 198 15.07 8.59 -2.53
CA GLY A 198 14.54 7.23 -2.41
C GLY A 198 13.15 6.99 -3.04
N ASP A 199 12.50 8.00 -3.61
CA ASP A 199 11.22 7.79 -4.29
C ASP A 199 11.45 7.08 -5.64
N PRO A 200 10.88 5.85 -5.86
CA PRO A 200 10.98 5.16 -7.14
C PRO A 200 10.15 5.86 -8.21
N ALA A 201 10.62 5.81 -9.46
CA ALA A 201 9.86 6.33 -10.61
C ALA A 201 8.52 5.59 -10.80
N PHE A 202 8.50 4.29 -10.52
CA PHE A 202 7.35 3.40 -10.74
C PHE A 202 7.25 2.35 -9.63
N LEU A 203 6.05 2.20 -9.06
CA LEU A 203 5.77 1.14 -8.09
C LEU A 203 4.30 0.71 -8.22
N CYS A 204 4.04 -0.35 -8.99
CA CYS A 204 2.72 -0.91 -9.23
C CYS A 204 2.70 -2.42 -8.99
N ALA A 205 1.54 -2.96 -8.66
CA ALA A 205 1.34 -4.37 -8.38
C ALA A 205 1.20 -5.21 -9.66
N ASP A 206 1.84 -6.36 -9.74
CA ASP A 206 1.28 -7.49 -10.47
C ASP A 206 0.27 -8.18 -9.54
N ILE A 207 -1.01 -8.18 -9.89
CA ILE A 207 -2.10 -8.74 -9.08
C ILE A 207 -2.53 -10.15 -9.53
N ASN A 208 -1.85 -10.73 -10.53
CA ASN A 208 -2.27 -12.00 -11.13
C ASN A 208 -2.26 -13.15 -10.11
N LEU A 209 -1.29 -13.17 -9.19
CA LEU A 209 -1.22 -14.21 -8.17
C LEU A 209 -2.41 -14.09 -7.18
N ALA A 210 -2.76 -12.90 -6.71
CA ALA A 210 -3.93 -12.68 -5.85
C ALA A 210 -5.23 -13.05 -6.56
N LYS A 211 -5.35 -12.69 -7.85
CA LYS A 211 -6.51 -13.03 -8.67
C LYS A 211 -6.69 -14.54 -8.82
N THR A 212 -5.63 -15.28 -9.13
CA THR A 212 -5.70 -16.73 -9.34
C THR A 212 -5.83 -17.51 -8.05
N SER A 213 -5.25 -17.04 -6.93
CA SER A 213 -5.22 -17.76 -5.66
C SER A 213 -6.46 -17.56 -4.79
N MET A 214 -7.08 -16.37 -4.83
CA MET A 214 -8.24 -16.05 -3.97
C MET A 214 -9.33 -15.24 -4.68
N GLY A 215 -9.29 -15.13 -6.03
CA GLY A 215 -10.29 -14.41 -6.81
C GLY A 215 -10.29 -12.89 -6.61
N TYR A 216 -9.20 -12.33 -6.06
CA TYR A 216 -9.09 -10.88 -5.82
C TYR A 216 -9.08 -10.10 -7.13
N THR A 217 -9.92 -9.08 -7.19
CA THR A 217 -9.87 -8.00 -8.19
C THR A 217 -10.29 -6.71 -7.54
N SER A 218 -9.65 -5.59 -7.92
CA SER A 218 -10.12 -4.27 -7.49
C SER A 218 -11.53 -4.02 -8.05
N LYS A 219 -12.41 -3.47 -7.20
CA LYS A 219 -13.80 -3.18 -7.54
C LYS A 219 -14.03 -1.68 -7.76
N TYR A 220 -13.29 -0.86 -7.03
CA TYR A 220 -13.45 0.58 -7.06
C TYR A 220 -12.44 1.22 -8.00
N SER A 221 -12.88 2.18 -8.81
CA SER A 221 -12.00 3.00 -9.62
C SER A 221 -11.26 4.03 -8.75
N LEU A 222 -10.22 4.64 -9.30
CA LEU A 222 -9.51 5.72 -8.61
C LEU A 222 -10.43 6.92 -8.35
N GLU A 223 -11.26 7.25 -9.31
CA GLU A 223 -12.28 8.31 -9.21
C GLU A 223 -13.30 8.02 -8.11
N ASP A 224 -13.78 6.75 -8.00
CA ASP A 224 -14.67 6.33 -6.90
C ASP A 224 -14.00 6.46 -5.55
N SER A 225 -12.71 6.12 -5.47
CA SER A 225 -11.93 6.20 -4.25
C SER A 225 -11.71 7.66 -3.82
N VAL A 226 -11.38 8.55 -4.76
CA VAL A 226 -11.23 9.98 -4.47
C VAL A 226 -12.58 10.59 -4.09
N LYS A 227 -13.66 10.29 -4.82
CA LYS A 227 -15.01 10.79 -4.49
C LYS A 227 -15.53 10.33 -3.12
N SER A 228 -15.09 9.17 -2.64
CA SER A 228 -15.52 8.66 -1.33
C SER A 228 -15.02 9.51 -0.15
N LEU A 229 -14.09 10.42 -0.38
CA LEU A 229 -13.49 11.28 0.65
C LEU A 229 -14.32 12.54 0.95
N PHE A 230 -15.46 12.74 0.24
CA PHE A 230 -16.30 13.95 0.31
C PHE A 230 -17.82 13.63 0.56
#